data_305c718542586394c9dbcce499cd4adb
#
_entry.id   305c718542586394c9dbcce499cd4adb
#
_cell.length_a   1.000
_cell.length_b   1.000
_cell.length_c   1.000
_cell.angle_alpha   90.00
_cell.angle_beta   90.00
_cell.angle_gamma   90.00
#
_symmetry.space_group_name_H-M   'P 1'
#
loop_
_entity.id
_entity.type
_entity.pdbx_description
1 polymer ?
#
loop_
_entity_poly.entity_id
_entity_poly.type
_entity_poly.pdbx_seq_one_letter_code
_entity_poly.pdbx_strand_id
1 'polypeptide(L)'
;YRVPLRLGSMVFNSGQLSAQGIQNLIQVMHAFKLLMNVQGVARFRACATSAIRTAENRSEVIQQVQDASGIEIELISGKEEADLILRNFKNNQWSKVSNLMCIDVGGGSTELSILKQGVCLARKSFKIGAVRMLNDAVDDDEWKSIKRFIDEQVEHQGLKVIGTGGNINRYHKVARIKKNMPLPLTTVSYTHLTLPTKV
;
A
#
# COMPACT_ATOMS: atom_id res chain seq x y z
N TYR A 1 3.17 15.82 -1.70
CA TYR A 1 3.38 16.03 -0.25
C TYR A 1 3.12 14.73 0.49
N ARG A 2 3.86 14.48 1.59
CA ARG A 2 3.70 13.29 2.43
C ARG A 2 3.78 13.68 3.90
N VAL A 3 2.74 13.33 4.66
CA VAL A 3 2.67 13.54 6.11
C VAL A 3 2.58 12.18 6.81
N PRO A 4 3.55 11.78 7.64
CA PRO A 4 3.60 10.48 8.27
C PRO A 4 2.72 10.44 9.55
N LEU A 5 1.44 10.17 9.41
CA LEU A 5 0.50 10.05 10.55
C LEU A 5 0.57 8.70 11.29
N ARG A 6 1.13 7.66 10.66
CA ARG A 6 1.24 6.29 11.21
C ARG A 6 -0.09 5.69 11.69
N LEU A 7 -1.20 6.00 11.01
CA LEU A 7 -2.55 5.53 11.38
C LEU A 7 -2.62 4.01 11.53
N GLY A 8 -1.87 3.27 10.69
CA GLY A 8 -1.83 1.82 10.75
C GLY A 8 -1.31 1.27 12.06
N SER A 9 -0.30 1.87 12.69
CA SER A 9 0.21 1.38 13.98
C SER A 9 -0.80 1.56 15.11
N MET A 10 -1.64 2.60 15.06
CA MET A 10 -2.72 2.78 16.03
C MET A 10 -3.80 1.72 15.83
N VAL A 11 -4.34 1.65 14.62
CA VAL A 11 -5.49 0.77 14.32
C VAL A 11 -5.14 -0.70 14.45
N PHE A 12 -3.96 -1.15 14.00
CA PHE A 12 -3.59 -2.57 14.06
C PHE A 12 -3.25 -3.04 15.47
N ASN A 13 -2.95 -2.12 16.41
CA ASN A 13 -2.69 -2.46 17.80
C ASN A 13 -3.96 -2.40 18.67
N SER A 14 -4.82 -1.40 18.45
CA SER A 14 -5.96 -1.13 19.33
C SER A 14 -7.34 -1.36 18.67
N GLY A 15 -7.38 -1.75 17.39
CA GLY A 15 -8.62 -1.90 16.63
C GLY A 15 -9.24 -0.58 16.15
N GLN A 16 -8.85 0.55 16.70
CA GLN A 16 -9.48 1.84 16.43
C GLN A 16 -8.46 2.99 16.34
N LEU A 17 -8.88 4.08 15.74
CA LEU A 17 -8.11 5.31 15.72
C LEU A 17 -8.40 6.12 16.98
N SER A 18 -7.36 6.52 17.72
CA SER A 18 -7.51 7.32 18.93
C SER A 18 -8.04 8.72 18.61
N ALA A 19 -8.64 9.40 19.62
CA ALA A 19 -9.11 10.78 19.47
C ALA A 19 -7.97 11.71 19.00
N GLN A 20 -6.76 11.56 19.52
CA GLN A 20 -5.59 12.31 19.06
C GLN A 20 -5.23 12.00 17.61
N GLY A 21 -5.34 10.73 17.20
CA GLY A 21 -5.13 10.30 15.81
C GLY A 21 -6.13 10.94 14.85
N ILE A 22 -7.40 11.03 15.26
CA ILE A 22 -8.46 11.71 14.48
C ILE A 22 -8.16 13.20 14.36
N GLN A 23 -7.80 13.87 15.44
CA GLN A 23 -7.44 15.29 15.41
C GLN A 23 -6.24 15.57 14.51
N ASN A 24 -5.21 14.74 14.58
CA ASN A 24 -4.06 14.87 13.69
C ASN A 24 -4.44 14.66 12.22
N LEU A 25 -5.35 13.72 11.92
CA LEU A 25 -5.86 13.49 10.57
C LEU A 25 -6.64 14.72 10.08
N ILE A 26 -7.51 15.29 10.90
CA ILE A 26 -8.27 16.51 10.59
C ILE A 26 -7.32 17.67 10.25
N GLN A 27 -6.29 17.90 11.05
CA GLN A 27 -5.30 18.96 10.80
C GLN A 27 -4.58 18.76 9.46
N VAL A 28 -4.22 17.52 9.14
CA VAL A 28 -3.59 17.20 7.85
C VAL A 28 -4.54 17.41 6.69
N MET A 29 -5.84 17.08 6.85
CA MET A 29 -6.84 17.35 5.80
C MET A 29 -7.02 18.84 5.57
N HIS A 30 -7.04 19.66 6.62
CA HIS A 30 -7.02 21.13 6.49
C HIS A 30 -5.79 21.62 5.73
N ALA A 31 -4.60 21.12 6.07
CA ALA A 31 -3.38 21.50 5.38
C ALA A 31 -3.42 21.13 3.89
N PHE A 32 -3.91 19.92 3.55
CA PHE A 32 -4.09 19.52 2.16
C PHE A 32 -5.13 20.40 1.43
N LYS A 33 -6.23 20.78 2.09
CA LYS A 33 -7.22 21.68 1.51
C LYS A 33 -6.62 23.04 1.15
N LEU A 34 -5.82 23.62 2.04
CA LEU A 34 -5.10 24.85 1.77
C LEU A 34 -4.12 24.72 0.60
N LEU A 35 -3.34 23.64 0.57
CA LEU A 35 -2.42 23.35 -0.53
C LEU A 35 -3.15 23.19 -1.87
N MET A 36 -4.28 22.47 -1.89
CA MET A 36 -5.10 22.32 -3.09
C MET A 36 -5.64 23.67 -3.59
N ASN A 37 -6.08 24.53 -2.68
CA ASN A 37 -6.54 25.88 -3.03
C ASN A 37 -5.43 26.72 -3.66
N VAL A 38 -4.23 26.71 -3.06
CA VAL A 38 -3.06 27.43 -3.59
C VAL A 38 -2.65 26.92 -4.97
N GLN A 39 -2.78 25.61 -5.20
CA GLN A 39 -2.43 24.96 -6.47
C GLN A 39 -3.56 25.04 -7.51
N GLY A 40 -4.70 25.65 -7.20
CA GLY A 40 -5.84 25.73 -8.11
C GLY A 40 -6.46 24.37 -8.45
N VAL A 41 -6.41 23.40 -7.54
CA VAL A 41 -6.96 22.05 -7.77
C VAL A 41 -8.48 22.10 -7.81
N ALA A 42 -9.07 21.88 -8.98
CA ALA A 42 -10.50 21.91 -9.19
C ALA A 42 -11.21 20.58 -8.84
N ARG A 43 -10.50 19.46 -8.91
CA ARG A 43 -11.05 18.11 -8.64
C ARG A 43 -10.03 17.25 -7.91
N PHE A 44 -10.48 16.56 -6.88
CA PHE A 44 -9.68 15.59 -6.11
C PHE A 44 -10.54 14.44 -5.62
N ARG A 45 -9.91 13.36 -5.19
CA ARG A 45 -10.48 12.28 -4.41
C ARG A 45 -9.61 12.05 -3.18
N ALA A 46 -10.22 11.90 -2.03
CA ALA A 46 -9.56 11.50 -0.80
C ALA A 46 -9.92 10.05 -0.49
N CYS A 47 -8.97 9.15 -0.70
CA CYS A 47 -9.21 7.71 -0.51
C CYS A 47 -8.52 7.22 0.75
N ALA A 48 -9.25 6.46 1.58
CA ALA A 48 -8.69 5.74 2.71
C ALA A 48 -8.61 4.23 2.41
N THR A 49 -7.49 3.64 2.81
CA THR A 49 -7.17 2.24 2.54
C THR A 49 -7.09 1.42 3.85
N SER A 50 -6.25 0.42 3.92
CA SER A 50 -6.21 -0.62 4.94
C SER A 50 -6.43 -0.13 6.37
N ALA A 51 -5.72 0.90 6.84
CA ALA A 51 -5.81 1.35 8.23
C ALA A 51 -7.22 1.84 8.61
N ILE A 52 -7.75 2.83 7.89
CA ILE A 52 -9.09 3.36 8.20
C ILE A 52 -10.17 2.33 7.84
N ARG A 53 -9.99 1.57 6.75
CA ARG A 53 -10.93 0.52 6.34
C ARG A 53 -11.15 -0.53 7.42
N THR A 54 -10.12 -0.89 8.19
CA THR A 54 -10.21 -1.89 9.27
C THR A 54 -10.51 -1.31 10.64
N ALA A 55 -10.48 0.01 10.83
CA ALA A 55 -10.80 0.63 12.09
C ALA A 55 -12.27 0.39 12.49
N GLU A 56 -12.49 -0.03 13.72
CA GLU A 56 -13.84 -0.24 14.29
C GLU A 56 -14.64 1.05 14.28
N ASN A 57 -13.99 2.17 14.59
CA ASN A 57 -14.59 3.50 14.61
C ASN A 57 -14.49 4.26 13.27
N ARG A 58 -14.30 3.57 12.14
CA ARG A 58 -14.12 4.18 10.82
C ARG A 58 -15.19 5.19 10.41
N SER A 59 -16.46 4.89 10.73
CA SER A 59 -17.58 5.78 10.38
C SER A 59 -17.50 7.10 11.13
N GLU A 60 -17.16 7.05 12.42
CA GLU A 60 -16.93 8.24 13.25
C GLU A 60 -15.75 9.06 12.73
N VAL A 61 -14.63 8.40 12.40
CA VAL A 61 -13.42 9.05 11.83
C VAL A 61 -13.77 9.82 10.56
N ILE A 62 -14.47 9.19 9.63
CA ILE A 62 -14.84 9.81 8.35
C ILE A 62 -15.76 11.00 8.58
N GLN A 63 -16.78 10.83 9.45
CA GLN A 63 -17.72 11.91 9.74
C GLN A 63 -17.04 13.12 10.39
N GLN A 64 -16.20 12.89 11.41
CA GLN A 64 -15.45 13.98 12.06
C GLN A 64 -14.51 14.72 11.11
N VAL A 65 -13.83 13.98 10.21
CA VAL A 65 -12.98 14.60 9.18
C VAL A 65 -13.79 15.43 8.21
N GLN A 66 -14.92 14.92 7.74
CA GLN A 66 -15.80 15.62 6.82
C GLN A 66 -16.37 16.89 7.44
N ASP A 67 -16.90 16.79 8.66
CA ASP A 67 -17.50 17.92 9.38
C ASP A 67 -16.47 19.04 9.64
N ALA A 68 -15.27 18.67 10.04
CA ALA A 68 -14.23 19.64 10.38
C ALA A 68 -13.55 20.24 9.13
N SER A 69 -13.19 19.41 8.13
CA SER A 69 -12.38 19.84 7.00
C SER A 69 -13.18 20.11 5.72
N GLY A 70 -14.40 19.59 5.63
CA GLY A 70 -15.21 19.56 4.41
C GLY A 70 -14.64 18.62 3.32
N ILE A 71 -13.73 17.71 3.68
CA ILE A 71 -13.19 16.69 2.78
C ILE A 71 -13.89 15.37 3.07
N GLU A 72 -14.59 14.84 2.06
CA GLU A 72 -15.18 13.52 2.11
C GLU A 72 -14.12 12.45 1.84
N ILE A 73 -13.97 11.50 2.77
CA ILE A 73 -13.05 10.36 2.62
C ILE A 73 -13.81 9.15 2.10
N GLU A 74 -13.39 8.63 0.96
CA GLU A 74 -13.91 7.41 0.36
C GLU A 74 -13.14 6.19 0.89
N LEU A 75 -13.85 5.21 1.46
CA LEU A 75 -13.28 3.91 1.79
C LEU A 75 -13.21 3.05 0.54
N ILE A 76 -12.02 2.87 -0.01
CA ILE A 76 -11.82 2.03 -1.18
C ILE A 76 -11.48 0.59 -0.79
N SER A 77 -11.96 -0.38 -1.58
CA SER A 77 -11.60 -1.79 -1.43
C SER A 77 -10.13 -2.04 -1.83
N GLY A 78 -9.52 -3.13 -1.34
CA GLY A 78 -8.18 -3.54 -1.79
C GLY A 78 -8.11 -3.80 -3.31
N LYS A 79 -9.24 -4.22 -3.91
CA LYS A 79 -9.35 -4.38 -5.37
C LYS A 79 -9.27 -3.02 -6.09
N GLU A 80 -9.96 -2.01 -5.60
CA GLU A 80 -9.93 -0.67 -6.16
C GLU A 80 -8.57 0.01 -5.95
N GLU A 81 -7.97 -0.18 -4.76
CA GLU A 81 -6.62 0.27 -4.45
C GLU A 81 -5.61 -0.29 -5.47
N ALA A 82 -5.65 -1.61 -5.74
CA ALA A 82 -4.83 -2.24 -6.77
C ALA A 82 -5.11 -1.69 -8.18
N ASP A 83 -6.37 -1.37 -8.53
CA ASP A 83 -6.72 -0.74 -9.80
C ASP A 83 -6.10 0.64 -9.97
N LEU A 84 -6.15 1.45 -8.93
CA LEU A 84 -5.55 2.79 -8.95
C LEU A 84 -4.03 2.71 -9.13
N ILE A 85 -3.38 1.76 -8.47
CA ILE A 85 -1.94 1.50 -8.61
C ILE A 85 -1.64 1.06 -10.05
N LEU A 86 -2.40 0.10 -10.59
CA LEU A 86 -2.19 -0.41 -11.94
C LEU A 86 -2.38 0.64 -13.06
N ARG A 87 -3.22 1.66 -12.85
CA ARG A 87 -3.36 2.76 -13.81
C ARG A 87 -2.03 3.47 -14.07
N ASN A 88 -1.15 3.56 -13.07
CA ASN A 88 0.17 4.13 -13.23
C ASN A 88 1.10 3.28 -14.12
N PHE A 89 0.82 1.98 -14.30
CA PHE A 89 1.61 1.08 -15.13
C PHE A 89 1.13 1.00 -16.59
N LYS A 90 -0.15 1.30 -16.85
CA LYS A 90 -0.72 1.21 -18.21
C LYS A 90 -0.05 2.11 -19.24
N ASN A 91 0.49 3.25 -18.81
CA ASN A 91 1.12 4.26 -19.68
C ASN A 91 2.66 4.19 -19.69
N ASN A 92 3.25 3.06 -19.30
CA ASN A 92 4.68 2.91 -19.00
C ASN A 92 5.27 1.74 -19.80
N GLN A 93 6.59 1.66 -19.87
CA GLN A 93 7.34 0.57 -20.54
C GLN A 93 6.92 -0.86 -20.11
N TRP A 94 6.25 -0.98 -18.95
CA TRP A 94 5.77 -2.25 -18.39
C TRP A 94 4.52 -2.80 -19.07
N SER A 95 3.76 -1.97 -19.79
CA SER A 95 2.56 -2.41 -20.54
C SER A 95 2.89 -3.41 -21.65
N LYS A 96 4.14 -3.46 -22.11
CA LYS A 96 4.63 -4.36 -23.16
C LYS A 96 5.23 -5.67 -22.62
N VAL A 97 5.29 -5.84 -21.29
CA VAL A 97 5.82 -7.06 -20.68
C VAL A 97 4.78 -8.18 -20.82
N SER A 98 5.21 -9.33 -21.35
CA SER A 98 4.32 -10.47 -21.62
C SER A 98 3.70 -11.02 -20.33
N ASN A 99 4.51 -11.25 -19.28
CA ASN A 99 4.06 -11.72 -17.98
C ASN A 99 4.62 -10.82 -16.88
N LEU A 100 3.74 -10.18 -16.10
CA LEU A 100 4.12 -9.22 -15.08
C LEU A 100 3.33 -9.47 -13.80
N MET A 101 4.02 -9.56 -12.67
CA MET A 101 3.43 -9.50 -11.34
C MET A 101 3.77 -8.17 -10.68
N CYS A 102 2.74 -7.42 -10.28
CA CYS A 102 2.90 -6.22 -9.47
C CYS A 102 2.62 -6.55 -8.01
N ILE A 103 3.54 -6.16 -7.13
CA ILE A 103 3.43 -6.34 -5.67
C ILE A 103 3.49 -4.95 -5.04
N ASP A 104 2.43 -4.54 -4.37
CA ASP A 104 2.45 -3.32 -3.55
C ASP A 104 2.37 -3.68 -2.07
N VAL A 105 3.43 -3.35 -1.33
CA VAL A 105 3.53 -3.65 0.10
C VAL A 105 3.25 -2.39 0.90
N GLY A 106 2.04 -2.31 1.41
CA GLY A 106 1.57 -1.26 2.30
C GLY A 106 1.90 -1.52 3.78
N GLY A 107 1.34 -0.69 4.65
CA GLY A 107 1.45 -0.88 6.09
C GLY A 107 0.56 -2.02 6.62
N GLY A 108 -0.64 -2.15 6.10
CA GLY A 108 -1.65 -3.10 6.57
C GLY A 108 -2.04 -4.19 5.58
N SER A 109 -1.70 -4.04 4.31
CA SER A 109 -2.03 -5.00 3.25
C SER A 109 -0.91 -5.10 2.22
N THR A 110 -0.96 -6.16 1.43
CA THR A 110 -0.16 -6.38 0.23
C THR A 110 -1.10 -6.69 -0.91
N GLU A 111 -1.03 -5.90 -1.97
CA GLU A 111 -1.80 -6.06 -3.18
C GLU A 111 -0.95 -6.78 -4.23
N LEU A 112 -1.45 -7.93 -4.73
CA LEU A 112 -0.88 -8.64 -5.87
C LEU A 112 -1.76 -8.46 -7.10
N SER A 113 -1.13 -8.18 -8.23
CA SER A 113 -1.79 -8.11 -9.53
C SER A 113 -0.96 -8.84 -10.57
N ILE A 114 -1.59 -9.76 -11.29
CA ILE A 114 -0.99 -10.54 -12.37
C ILE A 114 -1.48 -9.97 -13.71
N LEU A 115 -0.54 -9.57 -14.54
CA LEU A 115 -0.83 -9.03 -15.86
C LEU A 115 -0.18 -9.88 -16.94
N LYS A 116 -0.93 -10.12 -18.01
CA LYS A 116 -0.43 -10.72 -19.25
C LYS A 116 -0.69 -9.76 -20.41
N GLN A 117 0.36 -9.36 -21.10
CA GLN A 117 0.30 -8.39 -22.20
C GLN A 117 -0.46 -7.08 -21.82
N GLY A 118 -0.26 -6.58 -20.61
CA GLY A 118 -0.92 -5.38 -20.09
C GLY A 118 -2.38 -5.58 -19.62
N VAL A 119 -2.94 -6.78 -19.77
CA VAL A 119 -4.28 -7.12 -19.28
C VAL A 119 -4.16 -7.73 -17.88
N CYS A 120 -4.89 -7.21 -16.90
CA CYS A 120 -4.94 -7.76 -15.56
C CYS A 120 -5.80 -9.04 -15.56
N LEU A 121 -5.16 -10.18 -15.33
CA LEU A 121 -5.82 -11.50 -15.26
C LEU A 121 -6.37 -11.78 -13.87
N ALA A 122 -5.58 -11.51 -12.85
CA ALA A 122 -5.95 -11.77 -11.47
C ALA A 122 -5.39 -10.67 -10.56
N ARG A 123 -6.11 -10.40 -9.47
CA ARG A 123 -5.65 -9.50 -8.41
C ARG A 123 -6.29 -9.86 -7.09
N LYS A 124 -5.54 -9.67 -6.03
CA LYS A 124 -6.02 -9.90 -4.68
C LYS A 124 -5.25 -9.03 -3.68
N SER A 125 -5.94 -8.58 -2.64
CA SER A 125 -5.34 -7.93 -1.46
C SER A 125 -5.30 -8.93 -0.32
N PHE A 126 -4.16 -8.98 0.37
CA PHE A 126 -3.91 -9.84 1.52
C PHE A 126 -3.68 -8.96 2.74
N LYS A 127 -4.13 -9.40 3.90
CA LYS A 127 -3.92 -8.69 5.18
C LYS A 127 -2.49 -8.88 5.70
N ILE A 128 -1.50 -8.77 4.81
CA ILE A 128 -0.07 -8.84 5.07
C ILE A 128 0.51 -7.47 4.78
N GLY A 129 1.01 -6.77 5.77
CA GLY A 129 1.60 -5.45 5.61
C GLY A 129 2.70 -5.21 6.62
N ALA A 130 3.61 -4.28 6.34
CA ALA A 130 4.79 -4.09 7.15
C ALA A 130 4.48 -3.72 8.61
N VAL A 131 3.42 -2.96 8.86
CA VAL A 131 3.01 -2.61 10.24
C VAL A 131 2.34 -3.78 10.92
N ARG A 132 1.54 -4.59 10.19
CA ARG A 132 0.96 -5.82 10.76
C ARG A 132 2.05 -6.82 11.15
N MET A 133 3.05 -7.01 10.28
CA MET A 133 4.18 -7.91 10.57
C MET A 133 4.97 -7.47 11.80
N LEU A 134 5.21 -6.17 11.96
CA LEU A 134 5.92 -5.63 13.14
C LEU A 134 5.15 -5.80 14.45
N ASN A 135 3.85 -6.01 14.39
CA ASN A 135 2.97 -6.19 15.54
C ASN A 135 2.47 -7.64 15.67
N ASP A 136 3.08 -8.59 14.97
CA ASP A 136 2.69 -10.00 14.94
C ASP A 136 1.18 -10.22 14.63
N ALA A 137 0.59 -9.30 13.83
CA ALA A 137 -0.83 -9.24 13.50
C ALA A 137 -1.14 -9.79 12.08
N VAL A 138 -0.33 -10.74 11.60
CA VAL A 138 -0.56 -11.47 10.35
C VAL A 138 -0.90 -12.91 10.67
N ASP A 139 -2.08 -13.34 10.21
CA ASP A 139 -2.54 -14.71 10.35
C ASP A 139 -1.76 -15.66 9.41
N ASP A 140 -1.44 -16.87 9.87
CA ASP A 140 -0.80 -17.90 9.05
C ASP A 140 -1.62 -18.28 7.82
N ASP A 141 -2.94 -18.16 7.88
CA ASP A 141 -3.81 -18.44 6.74
C ASP A 141 -3.70 -17.37 5.64
N GLU A 142 -3.33 -16.15 5.96
CA GLU A 142 -3.00 -15.13 4.96
C GLU A 142 -1.73 -15.51 4.19
N TRP A 143 -0.71 -16.07 4.86
CA TRP A 143 0.51 -16.58 4.20
C TRP A 143 0.22 -17.77 3.28
N LYS A 144 -0.64 -18.68 3.71
CA LYS A 144 -1.11 -19.80 2.86
C LYS A 144 -1.91 -19.28 1.67
N SER A 145 -2.75 -18.25 1.89
CA SER A 145 -3.59 -17.65 0.87
C SER A 145 -2.77 -16.95 -0.22
N ILE A 146 -1.73 -16.18 0.15
CA ILE A 146 -0.87 -15.50 -0.85
C ILE A 146 -0.06 -16.53 -1.64
N LYS A 147 0.45 -17.57 -0.98
CA LYS A 147 1.17 -18.65 -1.66
C LYS A 147 0.27 -19.35 -2.67
N ARG A 148 -0.93 -19.76 -2.26
CA ARG A 148 -1.92 -20.40 -3.16
C ARG A 148 -2.24 -19.51 -4.36
N PHE A 149 -2.48 -18.23 -4.12
CA PHE A 149 -2.77 -17.28 -5.20
C PHE A 149 -1.61 -17.19 -6.21
N ILE A 150 -0.38 -17.18 -5.75
CA ILE A 150 0.80 -17.16 -6.63
C ILE A 150 0.89 -18.48 -7.41
N ASP A 151 0.78 -19.62 -6.72
CA ASP A 151 0.88 -20.94 -7.34
C ASP A 151 -0.20 -21.18 -8.43
N GLU A 152 -1.43 -20.66 -8.20
CA GLU A 152 -2.56 -20.82 -9.12
C GLU A 152 -2.54 -19.82 -10.31
N GLN A 153 -2.04 -18.62 -10.11
CA GLN A 153 -2.21 -17.52 -11.07
C GLN A 153 -0.95 -17.16 -11.84
N VAL A 154 0.22 -17.65 -11.42
CA VAL A 154 1.49 -17.23 -11.99
C VAL A 154 2.07 -18.27 -12.92
N GLU A 155 2.23 -17.90 -14.20
CA GLU A 155 3.11 -18.64 -15.11
C GLU A 155 4.56 -18.19 -14.84
N HIS A 156 5.40 -19.08 -14.32
CA HIS A 156 6.78 -18.73 -13.94
C HIS A 156 7.69 -18.39 -15.12
N GLN A 157 7.36 -18.89 -16.33
CA GLN A 157 8.19 -18.66 -17.51
C GLN A 157 8.13 -17.20 -17.97
N GLY A 158 9.25 -16.52 -17.98
CA GLY A 158 9.36 -15.12 -18.41
C GLY A 158 8.70 -14.10 -17.49
N LEU A 159 8.34 -14.48 -16.26
CA LEU A 159 7.74 -13.60 -15.27
C LEU A 159 8.69 -12.47 -14.89
N LYS A 160 8.21 -11.25 -15.00
CA LYS A 160 8.84 -10.08 -14.37
C LYS A 160 8.05 -9.65 -13.15
N VAL A 161 8.76 -9.19 -12.14
CA VAL A 161 8.14 -8.73 -10.88
C VAL A 161 8.48 -7.27 -10.66
N ILE A 162 7.46 -6.47 -10.35
CA ILE A 162 7.61 -5.07 -9.94
C ILE A 162 7.09 -4.94 -8.52
N GLY A 163 7.96 -4.46 -7.63
CA GLY A 163 7.58 -4.09 -6.28
C GLY A 163 7.35 -2.59 -6.17
N THR A 164 6.28 -2.19 -5.47
CA THR A 164 5.96 -0.80 -5.13
C THR A 164 5.76 -0.65 -3.62
N GLY A 165 5.58 0.59 -3.18
CA GLY A 165 5.40 0.92 -1.78
C GLY A 165 6.66 1.40 -1.05
N GLY A 166 6.46 1.93 0.15
CA GLY A 166 7.52 2.54 0.94
C GLY A 166 8.62 1.58 1.37
N ASN A 167 8.26 0.32 1.63
CA ASN A 167 9.20 -0.72 2.06
C ASN A 167 10.12 -1.15 0.92
N ILE A 168 9.58 -1.35 -0.27
CA ILE A 168 10.37 -1.67 -1.47
C ILE A 168 11.35 -0.54 -1.79
N ASN A 169 10.89 0.71 -1.72
CA ASN A 169 11.74 1.87 -1.91
C ASN A 169 12.87 1.96 -0.87
N ARG A 170 12.59 1.60 0.38
CA ARG A 170 13.60 1.55 1.45
C ARG A 170 14.60 0.43 1.20
N TYR A 171 14.13 -0.75 0.80
CA TYR A 171 14.97 -1.88 0.43
C TYR A 171 15.93 -1.49 -0.71
N HIS A 172 15.42 -0.85 -1.76
CA HIS A 172 16.21 -0.37 -2.89
C HIS A 172 17.31 0.61 -2.47
N LYS A 173 17.02 1.52 -1.52
CA LYS A 173 18.01 2.44 -0.96
C LYS A 173 19.09 1.72 -0.14
N VAL A 174 18.70 0.75 0.68
CA VAL A 174 19.64 -0.02 1.52
C VAL A 174 20.57 -0.87 0.67
N ALA A 175 20.05 -1.46 -0.40
CA ALA A 175 20.83 -2.24 -1.35
C ALA A 175 21.79 -1.40 -2.20
N ARG A 176 21.81 -0.07 -2.03
CA ARG A 176 22.67 0.89 -2.77
C ARG A 176 22.60 0.77 -4.29
N ILE A 177 21.47 0.34 -4.83
CA ILE A 177 21.27 0.17 -6.26
C ILE A 177 20.95 1.53 -6.88
N LYS A 178 21.53 1.82 -8.04
CA LYS A 178 21.26 3.08 -8.77
C LYS A 178 19.76 3.18 -9.08
N LYS A 179 19.21 4.38 -8.95
CA LYS A 179 17.81 4.66 -9.28
C LYS A 179 17.49 4.14 -10.70
N ASN A 180 16.38 3.43 -10.84
CA ASN A 180 15.90 2.80 -12.07
C ASN A 180 16.63 1.52 -12.53
N MET A 181 17.55 0.97 -11.74
CA MET A 181 18.07 -0.36 -12.02
C MET A 181 17.22 -1.44 -11.31
N PRO A 182 16.98 -2.59 -11.97
CA PRO A 182 16.29 -3.69 -11.34
C PRO A 182 17.08 -4.24 -10.16
N LEU A 183 16.37 -4.64 -9.10
CA LEU A 183 16.96 -5.37 -7.99
C LEU A 183 17.24 -6.80 -8.43
N PRO A 184 18.50 -7.25 -8.41
CA PRO A 184 18.77 -8.67 -8.55
C PRO A 184 18.25 -9.38 -7.30
N LEU A 185 17.24 -10.21 -7.43
CA LEU A 185 16.79 -11.13 -6.39
C LEU A 185 17.77 -12.31 -6.38
N THR A 186 18.93 -12.12 -5.78
CA THR A 186 19.81 -13.24 -5.44
C THR A 186 19.53 -13.66 -4.00
N THR A 187 19.55 -14.94 -3.73
CA THR A 187 19.34 -15.53 -2.39
C THR A 187 20.26 -14.90 -1.33
N VAL A 188 21.43 -14.42 -1.75
CA VAL A 188 22.42 -13.76 -0.89
C VAL A 188 21.95 -12.38 -0.39
N SER A 189 21.18 -11.64 -1.18
CA SER A 189 20.62 -10.34 -0.76
C SER A 189 19.57 -10.49 0.35
N TYR A 190 18.93 -11.63 0.47
CA TYR A 190 17.90 -11.91 1.46
C TYR A 190 18.48 -12.19 2.85
N THR A 191 19.66 -12.80 2.92
CA THR A 191 20.29 -13.23 4.19
C THR A 191 21.08 -12.11 4.88
N HIS A 192 21.41 -11.03 4.19
CA HIS A 192 22.19 -9.90 4.74
C HIS A 192 21.39 -8.67 5.12
N LEU A 193 20.08 -8.64 4.78
CA LEU A 193 19.14 -7.62 5.22
C LEU A 193 18.38 -8.12 6.46
N THR A 194 19.09 -8.38 7.54
CA THR A 194 18.44 -8.44 8.84
C THR A 194 17.79 -7.08 9.08
N LEU A 195 16.46 -7.06 9.15
CA LEU A 195 15.75 -5.93 9.71
C LEU A 195 16.41 -5.62 11.06
N PRO A 196 16.68 -4.33 11.38
CA PRO A 196 17.21 -4.02 12.70
C PRO A 196 16.24 -4.58 13.72
N THR A 197 16.65 -5.65 14.39
CA THR A 197 16.05 -6.09 15.63
C THR A 197 15.98 -4.89 16.55
N LYS A 198 14.83 -4.70 17.16
CA LYS A 198 14.55 -3.66 18.14
C LYS A 198 15.78 -3.44 19.04
N VAL A 199 16.29 -2.23 19.07
CA VAL A 199 16.93 -1.63 20.22
C VAL A 199 15.93 -0.65 20.80
#